data_03057365fdf4b2f7f6917bec208c2bbc
#
_entry.id   03057365fdf4b2f7f6917bec208c2bbc
#
_cell.length_a   1.000
_cell.length_b   1.000
_cell.length_c   1.000
_cell.angle_alpha   90.00
_cell.angle_beta   90.00
_cell.angle_gamma   90.00
#
_symmetry.space_group_name_H-M   'P 1'
#
loop_
_entity.id
_entity.type
_entity.pdbx_description
1 polymer ?
#
loop_
_entity_poly.entity_id
_entity_poly.type
_entity_poly.pdbx_seq_one_letter_code
_entity_poly.pdbx_strand_id
1 'polypeptide(L)'
;MAHSVDCGGVLPAAPSTVKIEGMQHFTSQGAKDFETPRELTAAEIRQIIADYAQAAKNAVAAGFDGVELHAANGYLPQQFLSDSANLRQDGYGGSIENKARFTLEAMRAIIDAVGGERVGIKISPLHPYAGIAFNNPVATYQYLINELNKLDFAFVEIMQRAPMFPLLPHYPQDNEIELFGKMVQGKTVVAGTGYTAATGEAELKKGTAELIAYGAAFLANPDLPRRFELGADLNVPDRATMFGGGEQGYIDYPALG
;
A
#
# COMPACT_ATOMS: atom_id res chain seq x y z
N MET A 1 3.60 8.79 5.32
CA MET A 1 4.15 10.13 4.99
C MET A 1 3.33 11.15 5.76
N ALA A 2 3.99 12.03 6.48
CA ALA A 2 3.34 13.03 7.33
C ALA A 2 4.14 14.34 7.29
N HIS A 3 3.63 15.41 7.87
CA HIS A 3 4.31 16.69 8.02
C HIS A 3 4.09 17.22 9.44
N SER A 4 5.09 17.89 10.01
CA SER A 4 5.03 18.41 11.40
C SER A 4 3.84 19.34 11.64
N VAL A 5 3.39 20.07 10.61
CA VAL A 5 2.19 20.93 10.67
C VAL A 5 0.97 20.18 11.18
N ASP A 6 0.77 18.93 10.73
CA ASP A 6 -0.39 18.11 11.10
C ASP A 6 -0.09 17.15 12.27
N CYS A 7 1.15 17.17 12.77
CA CYS A 7 1.64 16.32 13.85
C CYS A 7 2.03 17.13 15.11
N GLY A 8 1.40 18.29 15.34
CA GLY A 8 1.68 19.11 16.54
C GLY A 8 3.12 19.63 16.63
N GLY A 9 3.78 19.84 15.49
CA GLY A 9 5.18 20.30 15.42
C GLY A 9 6.22 19.19 15.53
N VAL A 10 5.80 17.92 15.67
CA VAL A 10 6.72 16.78 15.77
C VAL A 10 7.14 16.34 14.37
N LEU A 11 8.44 16.22 14.12
CA LEU A 11 8.96 15.71 12.84
C LEU A 11 8.48 14.28 12.56
N PRO A 12 8.12 13.97 11.31
CA PRO A 12 7.80 12.61 10.92
C PRO A 12 8.98 11.67 11.18
N ALA A 13 8.69 10.40 11.42
CA ALA A 13 9.68 9.37 11.62
C ALA A 13 9.71 8.40 10.44
N ALA A 14 10.90 7.90 10.12
CA ALA A 14 11.15 6.99 9.00
C ALA A 14 12.25 5.97 9.36
N PRO A 15 12.52 4.96 8.52
CA PRO A 15 13.64 4.06 8.74
C PRO A 15 14.98 4.79 8.85
N SER A 16 15.17 5.85 8.05
CA SER A 16 16.38 6.68 8.02
C SER A 16 16.04 8.14 7.74
N THR A 17 16.99 9.05 7.93
CA THR A 17 16.85 10.50 7.74
C THR A 17 16.91 10.89 6.25
N VAL A 18 16.07 10.27 5.42
CA VAL A 18 16.02 10.52 3.97
C VAL A 18 14.77 11.36 3.65
N LYS A 19 14.99 12.56 3.13
CA LYS A 19 13.91 13.44 2.69
C LYS A 19 13.37 13.01 1.33
N ILE A 20 12.05 13.10 1.15
CA ILE A 20 11.41 12.93 -0.15
C ILE A 20 11.59 14.22 -0.93
N GLU A 21 12.18 14.13 -2.12
CA GLU A 21 12.44 15.27 -3.00
C GLU A 21 11.51 15.27 -4.22
N GLY A 22 11.29 16.45 -4.81
CA GLY A 22 10.57 16.61 -6.08
C GLY A 22 9.05 16.47 -6.00
N MET A 23 8.47 16.42 -4.80
CA MET A 23 7.03 16.41 -4.60
C MET A 23 6.64 17.10 -3.29
N GLN A 24 5.36 17.45 -3.17
CA GLN A 24 4.82 18.13 -2.01
C GLN A 24 3.79 17.28 -1.29
N HIS A 25 3.68 17.48 0.02
CA HIS A 25 2.63 16.92 0.86
C HIS A 25 1.51 17.94 1.07
N PHE A 26 0.26 17.52 0.91
CA PHE A 26 -0.89 18.34 1.23
C PHE A 26 -1.12 18.32 2.73
N THR A 27 -1.03 19.49 3.35
CA THR A 27 -1.23 19.70 4.79
C THR A 27 -2.46 20.54 5.04
N SER A 28 -2.91 20.63 6.30
CA SER A 28 -3.97 21.54 6.74
C SER A 28 -3.67 23.02 6.44
N GLN A 29 -2.41 23.36 6.12
CA GLN A 29 -1.96 24.72 5.75
C GLN A 29 -1.57 24.82 4.25
N GLY A 30 -2.05 23.92 3.39
CA GLY A 30 -1.72 23.84 1.98
C GLY A 30 -0.55 22.93 1.67
N ALA A 31 -0.13 22.93 0.39
CA ALA A 31 0.97 22.09 -0.08
C ALA A 31 2.31 22.57 0.51
N LYS A 32 3.09 21.67 1.05
CA LYS A 32 4.42 21.91 1.62
C LYS A 32 5.42 20.87 1.14
N ASP A 33 6.67 21.27 1.03
CA ASP A 33 7.76 20.31 0.77
C ASP A 33 7.88 19.33 1.95
N PHE A 34 8.23 18.08 1.65
CA PHE A 34 8.49 17.11 2.72
C PHE A 34 9.64 17.59 3.61
N GLU A 35 9.53 17.29 4.90
CA GLU A 35 10.59 17.53 5.87
C GLU A 35 11.56 16.34 5.90
N THR A 36 12.80 16.58 6.31
CA THR A 36 13.73 15.49 6.64
C THR A 36 13.20 14.77 7.87
N PRO A 37 12.84 13.48 7.78
CA PRO A 37 12.31 12.75 8.92
C PRO A 37 13.43 12.45 9.94
N ARG A 38 13.04 12.17 11.16
CA ARG A 38 13.96 11.56 12.13
C ARG A 38 14.00 10.04 11.97
N GLU A 39 15.15 9.45 12.23
CA GLU A 39 15.30 8.00 12.22
C GLU A 39 14.60 7.37 13.44
N LEU A 40 13.91 6.26 13.22
CA LEU A 40 13.29 5.46 14.26
C LEU A 40 14.35 4.67 15.06
N THR A 41 14.26 4.69 16.37
CA THR A 41 15.01 3.78 17.24
C THR A 41 14.42 2.37 17.18
N ALA A 42 15.21 1.36 17.55
CA ALA A 42 14.71 -0.02 17.61
C ALA A 42 13.57 -0.21 18.64
N ALA A 43 13.53 0.62 19.70
CA ALA A 43 12.42 0.61 20.67
C ALA A 43 11.13 1.15 20.04
N GLU A 44 11.20 2.24 19.28
CA GLU A 44 10.06 2.81 18.58
C GLU A 44 9.55 1.89 17.47
N ILE A 45 10.44 1.20 16.75
CA ILE A 45 10.05 0.18 15.77
C ILE A 45 9.18 -0.90 16.42
N ARG A 46 9.60 -1.44 17.57
CA ARG A 46 8.81 -2.44 18.31
C ARG A 46 7.47 -1.88 18.79
N GLN A 47 7.45 -0.63 19.24
CA GLN A 47 6.21 0.04 19.65
C GLN A 47 5.25 0.19 18.47
N ILE A 48 5.72 0.65 17.31
CA ILE A 48 4.90 0.78 16.09
C ILE A 48 4.32 -0.57 15.65
N ILE A 49 5.08 -1.64 15.75
CA ILE A 49 4.59 -3.00 15.47
C ILE A 49 3.44 -3.37 16.43
N ALA A 50 3.58 -3.06 17.72
CA ALA A 50 2.51 -3.25 18.69
C ALA A 50 1.29 -2.35 18.41
N ASP A 51 1.51 -1.13 17.93
CA ASP A 51 0.45 -0.20 17.57
C ASP A 51 -0.35 -0.69 16.34
N TYR A 52 0.29 -1.33 15.34
CA TYR A 52 -0.41 -1.99 14.24
C TYR A 52 -1.34 -3.11 14.75
N ALA A 53 -0.86 -3.95 15.67
CA ALA A 53 -1.68 -4.99 16.29
C ALA A 53 -2.86 -4.40 17.09
N GLN A 54 -2.63 -3.31 17.82
CA GLN A 54 -3.70 -2.63 18.56
C GLN A 54 -4.70 -1.96 17.61
N ALA A 55 -4.24 -1.35 16.51
CA ALA A 55 -5.11 -0.77 15.48
C ALA A 55 -6.02 -1.84 14.84
N ALA A 56 -5.48 -3.03 14.57
CA ALA A 56 -6.28 -4.14 14.06
C ALA A 56 -7.38 -4.57 15.05
N LYS A 57 -7.06 -4.69 16.35
CA LYS A 57 -8.06 -4.97 17.40
C LYS A 57 -9.15 -3.89 17.44
N ASN A 58 -8.76 -2.62 17.35
CA ASN A 58 -9.69 -1.50 17.37
C ASN A 58 -10.63 -1.54 16.16
N ALA A 59 -10.11 -1.86 14.96
CA ALA A 59 -10.91 -1.99 13.75
C ALA A 59 -11.97 -3.11 13.90
N VAL A 60 -11.57 -4.30 14.34
CA VAL A 60 -12.51 -5.41 14.57
C VAL A 60 -13.54 -5.06 15.66
N ALA A 61 -13.11 -4.42 16.74
CA ALA A 61 -14.03 -3.97 17.80
C ALA A 61 -15.00 -2.88 17.31
N ALA A 62 -14.62 -2.09 16.31
CA ALA A 62 -15.49 -1.10 15.64
C ALA A 62 -16.44 -1.73 14.61
N GLY A 63 -16.37 -3.04 14.37
CA GLY A 63 -17.29 -3.76 13.48
C GLY A 63 -16.75 -3.99 12.06
N PHE A 64 -15.48 -3.73 11.78
CA PHE A 64 -14.85 -4.12 10.50
C PHE A 64 -14.64 -5.64 10.45
N ASP A 65 -14.84 -6.22 9.27
CA ASP A 65 -14.66 -7.66 9.05
C ASP A 65 -13.17 -8.07 9.06
N GLY A 66 -12.30 -7.19 8.63
CA GLY A 66 -10.85 -7.42 8.58
C GLY A 66 -10.04 -6.14 8.40
N VAL A 67 -8.73 -6.30 8.27
CA VAL A 67 -7.76 -5.21 8.11
C VAL A 67 -6.73 -5.55 7.03
N GLU A 68 -6.14 -4.53 6.43
CA GLU A 68 -5.05 -4.69 5.47
C GLU A 68 -3.82 -3.89 5.91
N LEU A 69 -2.66 -4.53 6.01
CA LEU A 69 -1.40 -3.82 6.20
C LEU A 69 -1.00 -3.10 4.92
N HIS A 70 -0.98 -1.79 4.96
CA HIS A 70 -0.56 -1.00 3.80
C HIS A 70 0.97 -0.95 3.68
N ALA A 71 1.54 -1.88 2.92
CA ALA A 71 2.97 -2.01 2.65
C ALA A 71 3.35 -1.54 1.23
N ALA A 72 2.69 -0.47 0.76
CA ALA A 72 2.78 0.07 -0.59
C ALA A 72 2.94 1.60 -0.57
N ASN A 73 3.06 2.21 -1.76
CA ASN A 73 2.95 3.66 -2.01
C ASN A 73 3.85 4.55 -1.14
N GLY A 74 5.06 4.09 -0.80
CA GLY A 74 6.03 4.86 -0.02
C GLY A 74 5.68 5.01 1.46
N TYR A 75 4.71 4.25 1.99
CA TYR A 75 4.42 4.24 3.42
C TYR A 75 5.42 3.40 4.21
N LEU A 76 5.36 3.49 5.52
CA LEU A 76 6.42 3.03 6.41
C LEU A 76 6.90 1.59 6.17
N PRO A 77 6.02 0.57 5.98
CA PRO A 77 6.50 -0.78 5.68
C PRO A 77 7.29 -0.86 4.38
N GLN A 78 6.88 -0.14 3.32
CA GLN A 78 7.63 -0.11 2.07
C GLN A 78 8.93 0.70 2.19
N GLN A 79 8.96 1.75 3.00
CA GLN A 79 10.19 2.49 3.28
C GLN A 79 11.25 1.58 3.92
N PHE A 80 10.87 0.67 4.84
CA PHE A 80 11.80 -0.31 5.40
C PHE A 80 12.34 -1.28 4.35
N LEU A 81 11.54 -1.69 3.37
CA LEU A 81 11.95 -2.57 2.28
C LEU A 81 12.89 -1.89 1.27
N SER A 82 12.76 -0.58 1.10
CA SER A 82 13.39 0.19 0.01
C SER A 82 14.89 0.43 0.23
N ASP A 83 15.67 0.33 -0.84
CA ASP A 83 17.09 0.69 -0.83
C ASP A 83 17.31 2.20 -0.77
N SER A 84 16.38 3.00 -1.33
CA SER A 84 16.49 4.46 -1.33
C SER A 84 16.10 5.11 0.01
N ALA A 85 15.19 4.51 0.77
CA ALA A 85 14.64 5.09 1.99
C ALA A 85 15.20 4.47 3.29
N ASN A 86 15.75 3.25 3.22
CA ASN A 86 16.31 2.54 4.36
C ASN A 86 17.82 2.39 4.25
N LEU A 87 18.54 3.27 4.92
CA LEU A 87 20.01 3.28 4.97
C LEU A 87 20.57 2.70 6.29
N ARG A 88 19.70 2.03 7.07
CA ARG A 88 20.07 1.45 8.37
C ARG A 88 21.14 0.36 8.22
N GLN A 89 21.94 0.21 9.27
CA GLN A 89 22.99 -0.81 9.38
C GLN A 89 22.75 -1.79 10.55
N ASP A 90 21.53 -1.75 11.13
CA ASP A 90 21.12 -2.64 12.23
C ASP A 90 20.23 -3.80 11.71
N GLY A 91 19.56 -4.50 12.63
CA GLY A 91 18.69 -5.63 12.31
C GLY A 91 17.48 -5.29 11.42
N TYR A 92 17.23 -4.02 11.09
CA TYR A 92 16.14 -3.56 10.22
C TYR A 92 16.64 -2.96 8.89
N GLY A 93 17.92 -3.11 8.54
CA GLY A 93 18.50 -2.58 7.30
C GLY A 93 19.68 -3.39 6.79
N GLY A 94 20.29 -2.93 5.68
CA GLY A 94 21.39 -3.62 5.01
C GLY A 94 20.89 -4.75 4.10
N SER A 95 20.74 -5.97 4.60
CA SER A 95 20.30 -7.12 3.79
C SER A 95 18.78 -7.10 3.47
N ILE A 96 18.37 -7.86 2.47
CA ILE A 96 16.95 -8.01 2.10
C ILE A 96 16.15 -8.56 3.30
N GLU A 97 16.70 -9.52 4.02
CA GLU A 97 16.08 -10.15 5.19
C GLU A 97 15.81 -9.13 6.30
N ASN A 98 16.78 -8.28 6.59
CA ASN A 98 16.65 -7.23 7.59
C ASN A 98 15.66 -6.14 7.17
N LYS A 99 15.67 -5.73 5.90
CA LYS A 99 14.69 -4.76 5.37
C LYS A 99 13.27 -5.29 5.40
N ALA A 100 13.06 -6.58 5.12
CA ALA A 100 11.74 -7.21 5.18
C ALA A 100 11.24 -7.45 6.62
N ARG A 101 12.14 -7.43 7.62
CA ARG A 101 11.84 -7.76 9.02
C ARG A 101 10.67 -6.95 9.58
N PHE A 102 10.68 -5.64 9.40
CA PHE A 102 9.62 -4.78 9.93
C PHE A 102 8.23 -5.19 9.40
N THR A 103 8.11 -5.38 8.10
CA THR A 103 6.84 -5.77 7.46
C THR A 103 6.38 -7.14 7.94
N LEU A 104 7.30 -8.10 8.05
CA LEU A 104 6.99 -9.46 8.50
C LEU A 104 6.62 -9.52 9.98
N GLU A 105 7.29 -8.74 10.84
CA GLU A 105 6.95 -8.65 12.26
C GLU A 105 5.59 -7.95 12.45
N ALA A 106 5.29 -6.89 11.69
CA ALA A 106 3.99 -6.24 11.72
C ALA A 106 2.86 -7.18 11.28
N MET A 107 3.05 -7.94 10.18
CA MET A 107 2.09 -8.94 9.73
C MET A 107 1.82 -10.01 10.80
N ARG A 108 2.86 -10.56 11.42
CA ARG A 108 2.69 -11.54 12.50
C ARG A 108 1.91 -10.98 13.68
N ALA A 109 2.27 -9.74 14.11
CA ALA A 109 1.61 -9.10 15.24
C ALA A 109 0.11 -8.82 14.96
N ILE A 110 -0.25 -8.44 13.73
CA ILE A 110 -1.64 -8.23 13.30
C ILE A 110 -2.38 -9.57 13.27
N ILE A 111 -1.80 -10.62 12.66
CA ILE A 111 -2.38 -11.96 12.58
C ILE A 111 -2.64 -12.53 13.98
N ASP A 112 -1.65 -12.44 14.88
CA ASP A 112 -1.78 -12.89 16.27
C ASP A 112 -2.86 -12.11 17.04
N ALA A 113 -3.13 -10.88 16.63
CA ALA A 113 -4.09 -10.01 17.31
C ALA A 113 -5.55 -10.27 16.94
N VAL A 114 -5.86 -10.65 15.67
CA VAL A 114 -7.24 -10.68 15.15
C VAL A 114 -7.59 -11.95 14.36
N GLY A 115 -6.64 -12.87 14.14
CA GLY A 115 -6.80 -14.05 13.30
C GLY A 115 -6.43 -13.78 11.84
N GLY A 116 -5.74 -14.73 11.20
CA GLY A 116 -5.22 -14.56 9.85
C GLY A 116 -6.29 -14.42 8.78
N GLU A 117 -7.45 -15.05 8.96
CA GLU A 117 -8.60 -14.96 8.06
C GLU A 117 -9.16 -13.54 7.88
N ARG A 118 -8.77 -12.62 8.76
CA ARG A 118 -9.16 -11.20 8.75
C ARG A 118 -8.06 -10.25 8.27
N VAL A 119 -6.92 -10.77 7.83
CA VAL A 119 -5.74 -9.94 7.55
C VAL A 119 -5.34 -10.06 6.09
N GLY A 120 -5.13 -8.92 5.43
CA GLY A 120 -4.50 -8.80 4.14
C GLY A 120 -3.24 -7.95 4.19
N ILE A 121 -2.51 -7.94 3.09
CA ILE A 121 -1.39 -7.03 2.87
C ILE A 121 -1.44 -6.44 1.47
N LYS A 122 -1.20 -5.12 1.36
CA LYS A 122 -1.04 -4.44 0.08
C LYS A 122 0.42 -4.13 -0.19
N ILE A 123 0.90 -4.50 -1.38
CA ILE A 123 2.26 -4.22 -1.86
C ILE A 123 2.25 -3.51 -3.21
N SER A 124 3.28 -2.71 -3.50
CA SER A 124 3.47 -2.04 -4.80
C SER A 124 4.92 -2.19 -5.28
N PRO A 125 5.27 -3.35 -5.86
CA PRO A 125 6.66 -3.75 -6.07
C PRO A 125 7.47 -2.82 -6.98
N LEU A 126 6.85 -2.29 -8.04
CA LEU A 126 7.54 -1.48 -9.05
C LEU A 126 7.09 -0.01 -9.07
N HIS A 127 6.29 0.42 -8.09
CA HIS A 127 5.75 1.78 -8.06
C HIS A 127 6.72 2.75 -7.35
N PRO A 128 7.33 3.71 -8.08
CA PRO A 128 8.40 4.56 -7.55
C PRO A 128 7.86 5.81 -6.81
N TYR A 129 6.66 5.75 -6.25
CA TYR A 129 6.05 6.87 -5.55
C TYR A 129 6.84 7.25 -4.29
N ALA A 130 6.92 8.55 -4.00
CA ALA A 130 7.61 9.10 -2.83
C ALA A 130 9.12 8.76 -2.78
N GLY A 131 9.77 8.64 -3.93
CA GLY A 131 11.20 8.37 -4.01
C GLY A 131 11.61 6.93 -3.70
N ILE A 132 10.64 6.01 -3.60
CA ILE A 132 10.92 4.59 -3.37
C ILE A 132 11.65 3.98 -4.57
N ALA A 133 12.78 3.36 -4.29
CA ALA A 133 13.54 2.61 -5.29
C ALA A 133 14.23 1.39 -4.66
N PHE A 134 14.39 0.37 -5.48
CA PHE A 134 15.05 -0.90 -5.14
C PHE A 134 16.18 -1.17 -6.11
N ASN A 135 17.31 -1.67 -5.63
CA ASN A 135 18.39 -2.16 -6.49
C ASN A 135 17.96 -3.42 -7.25
N ASN A 136 17.22 -4.28 -6.60
CA ASN A 136 16.63 -5.48 -7.18
C ASN A 136 15.22 -5.72 -6.60
N PRO A 137 14.17 -5.14 -7.21
CA PRO A 137 12.80 -5.27 -6.71
C PRO A 137 12.32 -6.73 -6.74
N VAL A 138 12.72 -7.50 -7.76
CA VAL A 138 12.31 -8.91 -7.87
C VAL A 138 12.83 -9.72 -6.69
N ALA A 139 14.13 -9.63 -6.38
CA ALA A 139 14.71 -10.36 -5.25
C ALA A 139 14.10 -9.93 -3.92
N THR A 140 13.87 -8.61 -3.72
CA THR A 140 13.30 -8.07 -2.48
C THR A 140 11.88 -8.59 -2.27
N TYR A 141 11.01 -8.48 -3.28
CA TYR A 141 9.62 -8.93 -3.14
C TYR A 141 9.47 -10.45 -3.21
N GLN A 142 10.33 -11.16 -3.95
CA GLN A 142 10.38 -12.63 -3.90
C GLN A 142 10.68 -13.12 -2.47
N TYR A 143 11.67 -12.52 -1.81
CA TYR A 143 11.97 -12.85 -0.42
C TYR A 143 10.76 -12.54 0.50
N LEU A 144 10.20 -11.34 0.41
CA LEU A 144 9.05 -10.95 1.21
C LEU A 144 7.87 -11.92 1.02
N ILE A 145 7.50 -12.20 -0.24
CA ILE A 145 6.37 -13.08 -0.56
C ILE A 145 6.65 -14.51 -0.08
N ASN A 146 7.87 -15.02 -0.23
CA ASN A 146 8.24 -16.34 0.25
C ASN A 146 8.11 -16.46 1.79
N GLU A 147 8.46 -15.40 2.53
CA GLU A 147 8.27 -15.39 3.99
C GLU A 147 6.79 -15.22 4.37
N LEU A 148 6.03 -14.40 3.63
CA LEU A 148 4.59 -14.25 3.81
C LEU A 148 3.83 -15.55 3.51
N ASN A 149 4.26 -16.35 2.54
CA ASN A 149 3.65 -17.64 2.22
C ASN A 149 3.67 -18.63 3.40
N LYS A 150 4.60 -18.45 4.37
CA LYS A 150 4.69 -19.26 5.59
C LYS A 150 3.68 -18.85 6.68
N LEU A 151 3.04 -17.69 6.53
CA LEU A 151 2.04 -17.17 7.46
C LEU A 151 0.64 -17.57 6.98
N ASP A 152 -0.29 -17.72 7.91
CA ASP A 152 -1.71 -17.89 7.58
C ASP A 152 -2.42 -16.53 7.62
N PHE A 153 -2.89 -16.06 6.45
CA PHE A 153 -3.64 -14.82 6.29
C PHE A 153 -4.44 -14.84 4.97
N ALA A 154 -5.38 -13.90 4.79
CA ALA A 154 -6.42 -14.01 3.77
C ALA A 154 -5.92 -13.69 2.34
N PHE A 155 -5.28 -12.54 2.11
CA PHE A 155 -4.99 -12.07 0.75
C PHE A 155 -3.77 -11.17 0.64
N VAL A 156 -3.22 -11.12 -0.58
CA VAL A 156 -2.20 -10.16 -1.00
C VAL A 156 -2.78 -9.26 -2.08
N GLU A 157 -2.92 -7.95 -1.82
CA GLU A 157 -3.21 -6.99 -2.86
C GLU A 157 -1.90 -6.53 -3.51
N ILE A 158 -1.80 -6.73 -4.82
CA ILE A 158 -0.66 -6.29 -5.63
C ILE A 158 -1.10 -5.08 -6.46
N MET A 159 -0.54 -3.94 -6.15
CA MET A 159 -0.79 -2.71 -6.89
C MET A 159 0.17 -2.59 -8.07
N GLN A 160 -0.37 -2.47 -9.28
CA GLN A 160 0.43 -2.12 -10.45
C GLN A 160 0.96 -0.68 -10.36
N ARG A 161 2.08 -0.43 -11.01
CA ARG A 161 2.58 0.93 -11.20
C ARG A 161 1.57 1.76 -11.99
N ALA A 162 1.21 2.92 -11.46
CA ALA A 162 0.33 3.83 -12.19
C ALA A 162 1.04 4.37 -13.45
N PRO A 163 0.36 4.43 -14.60
CA PRO A 163 0.99 4.72 -15.91
C PRO A 163 1.75 6.05 -15.98
N MET A 164 1.38 7.03 -15.16
CA MET A 164 2.06 8.34 -15.11
C MET A 164 3.45 8.30 -14.48
N PHE A 165 3.83 7.22 -13.80
CA PHE A 165 5.16 7.08 -13.20
C PHE A 165 6.06 6.27 -14.12
N PRO A 166 7.26 6.77 -14.49
CA PRO A 166 8.19 6.04 -15.32
C PRO A 166 8.70 4.79 -14.59
N LEU A 167 8.86 3.72 -15.33
CA LEU A 167 9.55 2.54 -14.83
C LEU A 167 11.05 2.82 -14.80
N LEU A 168 11.72 2.45 -13.71
CA LEU A 168 13.16 2.58 -13.64
C LEU A 168 13.82 1.63 -14.66
N PRO A 169 14.92 2.04 -15.35
CA PRO A 169 15.48 1.27 -16.46
C PRO A 169 15.91 -0.16 -16.12
N HIS A 170 16.28 -0.40 -14.86
CA HIS A 170 16.72 -1.73 -14.38
C HIS A 170 15.58 -2.58 -13.81
N TYR A 171 14.33 -2.06 -13.80
CA TYR A 171 13.17 -2.81 -13.33
C TYR A 171 12.64 -3.73 -14.44
N PRO A 172 12.01 -4.87 -14.08
CA PRO A 172 11.36 -5.75 -15.05
C PRO A 172 10.25 -5.00 -15.81
N GLN A 173 10.10 -5.32 -17.09
CA GLN A 173 9.07 -4.73 -17.95
C GLN A 173 7.80 -5.59 -18.00
N ASP A 174 7.79 -6.68 -17.23
CA ASP A 174 6.70 -7.64 -17.19
C ASP A 174 5.45 -7.05 -16.50
N ASN A 175 4.31 -7.70 -16.69
CA ASN A 175 3.11 -7.40 -15.92
C ASN A 175 3.35 -7.72 -14.43
N GLU A 176 3.14 -6.74 -13.57
CA GLU A 176 3.46 -6.85 -12.13
C GLU A 176 2.61 -7.91 -11.44
N ILE A 177 1.32 -8.02 -11.81
CA ILE A 177 0.42 -9.02 -11.25
C ILE A 177 0.88 -10.43 -11.63
N GLU A 178 1.24 -10.64 -12.89
CA GLU A 178 1.73 -11.95 -13.35
C GLU A 178 3.09 -12.30 -12.73
N LEU A 179 3.99 -11.31 -12.61
CA LEU A 179 5.32 -11.54 -12.07
C LEU A 179 5.27 -11.91 -10.58
N PHE A 180 4.59 -11.10 -9.78
CA PHE A 180 4.59 -11.26 -8.33
C PHE A 180 3.43 -12.12 -7.83
N GLY A 181 2.27 -12.11 -8.50
CA GLY A 181 1.12 -12.92 -8.14
C GLY A 181 1.41 -14.42 -8.22
N LYS A 182 2.18 -14.85 -9.22
CA LYS A 182 2.62 -16.27 -9.35
C LYS A 182 3.52 -16.75 -8.19
N MET A 183 4.09 -15.83 -7.41
CA MET A 183 4.90 -16.16 -6.24
C MET A 183 4.04 -16.39 -4.99
N VAL A 184 2.82 -15.87 -4.96
CA VAL A 184 1.87 -16.03 -3.85
C VAL A 184 1.31 -17.45 -3.84
N GLN A 185 1.30 -18.08 -2.67
CA GLN A 185 0.84 -19.47 -2.50
C GLN A 185 -0.22 -19.56 -1.40
N GLY A 186 -1.35 -20.19 -1.70
CA GLY A 186 -2.40 -20.48 -0.74
C GLY A 186 -3.14 -19.26 -0.17
N LYS A 187 -3.05 -18.11 -0.85
CA LYS A 187 -3.77 -16.87 -0.52
C LYS A 187 -4.40 -16.30 -1.76
N THR A 188 -5.49 -15.56 -1.58
CA THR A 188 -6.13 -14.81 -2.65
C THR A 188 -5.22 -13.68 -3.13
N VAL A 189 -5.04 -13.53 -4.43
CA VAL A 189 -4.37 -12.39 -5.05
C VAL A 189 -5.42 -11.38 -5.50
N VAL A 190 -5.28 -10.14 -5.04
CA VAL A 190 -6.11 -9.01 -5.46
C VAL A 190 -5.27 -8.11 -6.35
N ALA A 191 -5.70 -7.89 -7.60
CA ALA A 191 -5.00 -6.98 -8.51
C ALA A 191 -5.56 -5.56 -8.37
N GLY A 192 -4.67 -4.57 -8.16
CA GLY A 192 -5.03 -3.17 -7.96
C GLY A 192 -4.45 -2.22 -8.99
N THR A 193 -5.08 -1.06 -9.14
CA THR A 193 -4.68 0.09 -9.95
C THR A 193 -5.02 0.00 -11.43
N GLY A 194 -5.83 0.98 -11.89
CA GLY A 194 -6.03 1.30 -13.31
C GLY A 194 -6.96 0.38 -14.09
N TYR A 195 -7.65 -0.53 -13.42
CA TYR A 195 -8.61 -1.42 -14.07
C TYR A 195 -9.92 -0.72 -14.42
N THR A 196 -10.46 -1.07 -15.58
CA THR A 196 -11.86 -0.88 -15.98
C THR A 196 -12.60 -2.22 -15.80
N ALA A 197 -13.92 -2.26 -15.98
CA ALA A 197 -14.67 -3.52 -15.98
C ALA A 197 -14.07 -4.53 -16.97
N ALA A 198 -13.80 -4.10 -18.21
CA ALA A 198 -13.27 -4.96 -19.26
C ALA A 198 -11.83 -5.44 -18.99
N THR A 199 -10.94 -4.55 -18.54
CA THR A 199 -9.55 -4.93 -18.25
C THR A 199 -9.43 -5.73 -16.96
N GLY A 200 -10.30 -5.49 -15.96
CA GLY A 200 -10.39 -6.31 -14.77
C GLY A 200 -10.85 -7.73 -15.07
N GLU A 201 -11.90 -7.88 -15.88
CA GLU A 201 -12.37 -9.19 -16.35
C GLU A 201 -11.28 -9.94 -17.14
N ALA A 202 -10.52 -9.21 -17.97
CA ALA A 202 -9.41 -9.81 -18.72
C ALA A 202 -8.27 -10.26 -17.79
N GLU A 203 -7.99 -9.50 -16.71
CA GLU A 203 -6.98 -9.89 -15.72
C GLU A 203 -7.39 -11.16 -14.96
N LEU A 204 -8.64 -11.22 -14.48
CA LEU A 204 -9.17 -12.41 -13.81
C LEU A 204 -9.10 -13.67 -14.69
N LYS A 205 -9.37 -13.54 -15.99
CA LYS A 205 -9.28 -14.66 -16.96
C LYS A 205 -7.87 -15.22 -17.13
N LYS A 206 -6.82 -14.47 -16.78
CA LYS A 206 -5.44 -15.00 -16.77
C LYS A 206 -5.21 -16.00 -15.64
N GLY A 207 -6.04 -15.96 -14.58
CA GLY A 207 -5.95 -16.86 -13.43
C GLY A 207 -4.80 -16.57 -12.47
N THR A 208 -4.20 -15.37 -12.53
CA THR A 208 -3.13 -14.97 -11.61
C THR A 208 -3.71 -14.19 -10.43
N ALA A 209 -4.83 -13.51 -10.62
CA ALA A 209 -5.58 -12.82 -9.57
C ALA A 209 -7.01 -13.34 -9.53
N GLU A 210 -7.60 -13.39 -8.35
CA GLU A 210 -8.99 -13.80 -8.11
C GLU A 210 -9.93 -12.61 -7.93
N LEU A 211 -9.40 -11.44 -7.57
CA LEU A 211 -10.18 -10.22 -7.30
C LEU A 211 -9.51 -8.99 -7.92
N ILE A 212 -10.30 -7.95 -8.16
CA ILE A 212 -9.83 -6.64 -8.60
C ILE A 212 -10.22 -5.57 -7.59
N ALA A 213 -9.24 -4.75 -7.19
CA ALA A 213 -9.48 -3.58 -6.34
C ALA A 213 -9.74 -2.32 -7.17
N TYR A 214 -10.86 -1.65 -6.92
CA TYR A 214 -11.24 -0.39 -7.54
C TYR A 214 -11.26 0.73 -6.49
N GLY A 215 -10.30 1.66 -6.54
CA GLY A 215 -10.25 2.82 -5.63
C GLY A 215 -11.02 4.02 -6.19
N ALA A 216 -10.38 4.82 -7.05
CA ALA A 216 -10.95 6.07 -7.58
C ALA A 216 -12.30 5.88 -8.29
N ALA A 217 -12.46 4.79 -9.05
CA ALA A 217 -13.73 4.47 -9.71
C ALA A 217 -14.84 4.20 -8.68
N PHE A 218 -14.55 3.49 -7.60
CA PHE A 218 -15.55 3.20 -6.58
C PHE A 218 -15.88 4.42 -5.72
N LEU A 219 -14.91 5.31 -5.45
CA LEU A 219 -15.15 6.57 -4.77
C LEU A 219 -16.20 7.41 -5.51
N ALA A 220 -16.06 7.55 -6.84
CA ALA A 220 -16.97 8.36 -7.65
C ALA A 220 -18.27 7.65 -8.04
N ASN A 221 -18.39 6.36 -7.79
CA ASN A 221 -19.56 5.55 -8.17
C ASN A 221 -19.93 4.62 -7.02
N PRO A 222 -20.78 5.06 -6.07
CA PRO A 222 -21.18 4.24 -4.91
C PRO A 222 -21.87 2.93 -5.31
N ASP A 223 -22.39 2.87 -6.53
CA ASP A 223 -23.05 1.74 -7.16
C ASP A 223 -22.21 1.10 -8.29
N LEU A 224 -20.87 1.18 -8.21
CA LEU A 224 -19.96 0.73 -9.28
C LEU A 224 -20.25 -0.68 -9.81
N PRO A 225 -20.50 -1.70 -8.98
CA PRO A 225 -20.84 -3.04 -9.49
C PRO A 225 -22.08 -3.03 -10.37
N ARG A 226 -23.11 -2.25 -10.00
CA ARG A 226 -24.33 -2.12 -10.80
C ARG A 226 -24.09 -1.41 -12.13
N ARG A 227 -23.24 -0.39 -12.14
CA ARG A 227 -22.83 0.30 -13.37
C ARG A 227 -22.07 -0.64 -14.31
N PHE A 228 -21.19 -1.46 -13.78
CA PHE A 228 -20.47 -2.47 -14.55
C PHE A 228 -21.43 -3.52 -15.16
N GLU A 229 -22.36 -4.02 -14.36
CA GLU A 229 -23.37 -4.99 -14.82
C GLU A 229 -24.22 -4.44 -15.99
N LEU A 230 -24.62 -3.18 -15.91
CA LEU A 230 -25.47 -2.52 -16.91
C LEU A 230 -24.67 -1.93 -18.09
N GLY A 231 -23.34 -1.88 -18.01
CA GLY A 231 -22.53 -1.12 -18.96
C GLY A 231 -22.82 0.38 -18.96
N ALA A 232 -23.23 0.91 -17.80
CA ALA A 232 -23.60 2.32 -17.64
C ALA A 232 -22.37 3.22 -17.54
N ASP A 233 -22.55 4.51 -17.90
CA ASP A 233 -21.49 5.52 -17.77
C ASP A 233 -21.07 5.70 -16.31
N LEU A 234 -19.76 5.92 -16.11
CA LEU A 234 -19.19 6.18 -14.79
C LEU A 234 -19.08 7.69 -14.52
N ASN A 235 -19.35 8.08 -13.27
CA ASN A 235 -18.96 9.38 -12.78
C ASN A 235 -17.42 9.48 -12.78
N VAL A 236 -16.89 10.66 -13.11
CA VAL A 236 -15.46 10.94 -13.10
C VAL A 236 -15.07 11.48 -11.72
N PRO A 237 -14.09 10.87 -11.03
CA PRO A 237 -13.64 11.37 -9.73
C PRO A 237 -12.93 12.72 -9.87
N ASP A 238 -13.30 13.67 -9.00
CA ASP A 238 -12.57 14.94 -8.88
C ASP A 238 -11.31 14.75 -8.03
N ARG A 239 -10.17 14.84 -8.68
CA ARG A 239 -8.87 14.67 -8.01
C ARG A 239 -8.55 15.73 -6.97
N ALA A 240 -9.14 16.91 -7.07
CA ALA A 240 -8.92 17.99 -6.11
C ALA A 240 -9.57 17.71 -4.76
N THR A 241 -10.62 16.88 -4.71
CA THR A 241 -11.37 16.56 -3.49
C THR A 241 -11.12 15.16 -2.93
N MET A 242 -10.47 14.25 -3.70
CA MET A 242 -10.27 12.84 -3.34
C MET A 242 -9.58 12.59 -1.99
N PHE A 243 -8.73 13.50 -1.52
CA PHE A 243 -7.83 13.25 -0.39
C PHE A 243 -7.87 14.33 0.71
N GLY A 244 -8.87 15.20 0.72
CA GLY A 244 -8.90 16.26 1.74
C GLY A 244 -10.07 17.23 1.64
N GLY A 245 -11.06 16.95 0.83
CA GLY A 245 -12.17 17.88 0.58
C GLY A 245 -13.34 17.82 1.57
N GLY A 246 -13.30 16.97 2.57
CA GLY A 246 -14.46 16.74 3.45
C GLY A 246 -15.55 15.91 2.73
N GLU A 247 -16.81 16.34 2.81
CA GLU A 247 -17.95 15.62 2.21
C GLU A 247 -17.94 15.72 0.67
N GLN A 248 -17.60 16.89 0.15
CA GLN A 248 -17.60 17.17 -1.29
C GLN A 248 -16.60 16.28 -2.02
N GLY A 249 -17.04 15.59 -3.07
CA GLY A 249 -16.24 14.67 -3.87
C GLY A 249 -15.83 13.40 -3.13
N TYR A 250 -16.48 13.11 -1.98
CA TYR A 250 -16.23 11.92 -1.19
C TYR A 250 -17.50 11.11 -0.93
N ILE A 251 -18.62 11.75 -0.56
CA ILE A 251 -19.89 11.07 -0.26
C ILE A 251 -21.08 11.62 -1.05
N ASP A 252 -20.87 12.54 -1.98
CA ASP A 252 -21.91 13.26 -2.72
C ASP A 252 -22.04 12.85 -4.19
N TYR A 253 -21.29 11.85 -4.66
CA TYR A 253 -21.43 11.32 -6.01
C TYR A 253 -22.78 10.62 -6.19
N PRO A 254 -23.49 10.89 -7.32
CA PRO A 254 -24.80 10.28 -7.54
C PRO A 254 -24.72 8.81 -7.93
N ALA A 255 -25.61 8.00 -7.38
CA ALA A 255 -25.92 6.68 -7.90
C ALA A 255 -26.76 6.76 -9.18
N LEU A 256 -26.91 5.65 -9.89
CA LEU A 256 -27.89 5.52 -10.96
C LEU A 256 -29.30 5.69 -10.36
N GLY A 257 -30.17 6.37 -11.09
CA GLY A 257 -31.56 6.54 -10.73
C GLY A 257 -32.40 5.27 -10.91
#